data_d8d374a999d88382a838dd1bedfe8dca
#
_entry.id   d8d374a999d88382a838dd1bedfe8dca
#
_cell.length_a   1.000
_cell.length_b   1.000
_cell.length_c   1.000
_cell.angle_alpha   90.00
_cell.angle_beta   90.00
_cell.angle_gamma   90.00
#
_symmetry.space_group_name_H-M   'P 1'
#
loop_
_entity.id
_entity.type
_entity.pdbx_description
1 polymer ?
#
loop_
_entity_poly.entity_id
_entity_poly.type
_entity_poly.pdbx_seq_one_letter_code
_entity_poly.pdbx_strand_id
1 'polypeptide(L)'
;MNRKGFTLIELLAVIVLITVITLVAVPSIRYASKKIQEKNYDAKLKMIKASAEDYGNDYKEIIQYNSSTTYTDPNDHQTYPSVEVHVSDLLANGYLVKDADIDRDDILDPRDDSSLKNKSITIYIKNNNAYAVLNFN
;
A
#
# COMPACT_ATOMS: atom_id res chain seq x y z
N MET A 1 -20.82 -56.44 -11.26
CA MET A 1 -20.61 -54.99 -11.00
C MET A 1 -21.80 -54.25 -11.54
N ASN A 2 -22.66 -53.68 -10.63
CA ASN A 2 -23.79 -52.84 -11.03
C ASN A 2 -23.28 -51.44 -11.35
N ARG A 3 -23.07 -51.12 -12.61
CA ARG A 3 -22.76 -49.79 -13.10
C ARG A 3 -24.11 -49.04 -13.23
N LYS A 4 -24.54 -48.38 -12.14
CA LYS A 4 -25.65 -47.44 -12.23
C LYS A 4 -25.11 -46.18 -12.89
N GLY A 5 -25.51 -45.90 -14.14
CA GLY A 5 -25.21 -44.61 -14.81
C GLY A 5 -26.03 -43.50 -14.16
N PHE A 6 -25.48 -42.29 -14.15
CA PHE A 6 -26.18 -41.06 -13.72
C PHE A 6 -27.41 -40.83 -14.64
N THR A 7 -28.53 -40.51 -14.05
CA THR A 7 -29.73 -40.12 -14.80
C THR A 7 -29.58 -38.65 -15.28
N LEU A 8 -30.25 -38.33 -16.40
CA LEU A 8 -30.25 -36.98 -16.95
C LEU A 8 -30.80 -35.95 -15.95
N ILE A 9 -31.76 -36.37 -15.12
CA ILE A 9 -32.35 -35.50 -14.09
C ILE A 9 -31.40 -35.24 -12.91
N GLU A 10 -30.58 -36.23 -12.51
CA GLU A 10 -29.52 -36.03 -11.51
C GLU A 10 -28.46 -35.05 -12.00
N LEU A 11 -28.06 -35.10 -13.25
CA LEU A 11 -27.13 -34.15 -13.84
C LEU A 11 -27.73 -32.75 -13.87
N LEU A 12 -29.02 -32.62 -14.27
CA LEU A 12 -29.70 -31.34 -14.30
C LEU A 12 -29.81 -30.72 -12.90
N ALA A 13 -30.15 -31.55 -11.88
CA ALA A 13 -30.22 -31.08 -10.50
C ALA A 13 -28.90 -30.54 -9.98
N VAL A 14 -27.77 -31.18 -10.31
CA VAL A 14 -26.42 -30.76 -9.92
C VAL A 14 -26.06 -29.40 -10.55
N ILE A 15 -26.31 -29.21 -11.84
CA ILE A 15 -25.97 -27.91 -12.50
C ILE A 15 -26.83 -26.77 -11.99
N VAL A 16 -28.11 -27.01 -11.68
CA VAL A 16 -29.01 -26.01 -11.03
C VAL A 16 -28.48 -25.66 -9.64
N LEU A 17 -28.10 -26.64 -8.86
CA LEU A 17 -27.55 -26.42 -7.50
C LEU A 17 -26.25 -25.60 -7.54
N ILE A 18 -25.33 -25.94 -8.43
CA ILE A 18 -24.06 -25.19 -8.61
C ILE A 18 -24.35 -23.76 -9.02
N THR A 19 -25.31 -23.53 -9.92
CA THR A 19 -25.68 -22.20 -10.39
C THR A 19 -26.19 -21.32 -9.24
N VAL A 20 -27.07 -21.87 -8.38
CA VAL A 20 -27.60 -21.15 -7.23
C VAL A 20 -26.50 -20.79 -6.21
N ILE A 21 -25.60 -21.73 -5.91
CA ILE A 21 -24.48 -21.48 -4.98
C ILE A 21 -23.55 -20.41 -5.55
N THR A 22 -23.26 -20.45 -6.84
CA THR A 22 -22.36 -19.49 -7.49
C THR A 22 -22.93 -18.08 -7.47
N LEU A 23 -24.23 -17.90 -7.66
CA LEU A 23 -24.89 -16.60 -7.62
C LEU A 23 -24.75 -15.86 -6.27
N VAL A 24 -24.68 -16.62 -5.17
CA VAL A 24 -24.54 -16.05 -3.82
C VAL A 24 -23.08 -15.89 -3.40
N ALA A 25 -22.23 -16.84 -3.77
CA ALA A 25 -20.83 -16.88 -3.31
C ALA A 25 -19.94 -15.82 -3.99
N VAL A 26 -20.10 -15.58 -5.29
CA VAL A 26 -19.22 -14.68 -6.06
C VAL A 26 -19.24 -13.23 -5.57
N PRO A 27 -20.36 -12.58 -5.28
CA PRO A 27 -20.38 -11.20 -4.77
C PRO A 27 -19.66 -11.05 -3.42
N SER A 28 -19.83 -12.00 -2.51
CA SER A 28 -19.20 -11.96 -1.18
C SER A 28 -17.68 -12.08 -1.24
N ILE A 29 -17.15 -12.91 -2.15
CA ILE A 29 -15.70 -13.07 -2.37
C ILE A 29 -15.10 -11.77 -2.90
N ARG A 30 -15.75 -11.10 -3.86
CA ARG A 30 -15.26 -9.83 -4.42
C ARG A 30 -15.20 -8.72 -3.38
N TYR A 31 -16.22 -8.63 -2.51
CA TYR A 31 -16.24 -7.66 -1.43
C TYR A 31 -15.10 -7.91 -0.43
N ALA A 32 -14.92 -9.17 0.00
CA ALA A 32 -13.87 -9.56 0.91
C ALA A 32 -12.46 -9.29 0.32
N SER A 33 -12.26 -9.59 -0.95
CA SER A 33 -11.00 -9.32 -1.67
C SER A 33 -10.66 -7.83 -1.70
N LYS A 34 -11.61 -6.96 -2.05
CA LYS A 34 -11.41 -5.51 -2.02
C LYS A 34 -11.02 -5.01 -0.63
N LYS A 35 -11.71 -5.46 0.40
CA LYS A 35 -11.40 -5.06 1.78
C LYS A 35 -10.00 -5.50 2.22
N ILE A 36 -9.52 -6.65 1.76
CA ILE A 36 -8.16 -7.13 2.01
C ILE A 36 -7.15 -6.25 1.27
N GLN A 37 -7.38 -5.91 0.01
CA GLN A 37 -6.53 -5.02 -0.78
C GLN A 37 -6.40 -3.63 -0.14
N GLU A 38 -7.50 -3.04 0.33
CA GLU A 38 -7.49 -1.76 1.05
C GLU A 38 -6.65 -1.83 2.34
N LYS A 39 -6.84 -2.89 3.14
CA LYS A 39 -6.02 -3.09 4.36
C LYS A 39 -4.54 -3.27 4.05
N ASN A 40 -4.21 -3.99 2.99
CA ASN A 40 -2.83 -4.19 2.56
C ASN A 40 -2.23 -2.86 2.08
N TYR A 41 -3.00 -2.02 1.39
CA TYR A 41 -2.59 -0.68 0.99
C TYR A 41 -2.30 0.20 2.21
N ASP A 42 -3.21 0.27 3.18
CA ASP A 42 -3.00 1.03 4.42
C ASP A 42 -1.76 0.56 5.20
N ALA A 43 -1.53 -0.76 5.26
CA ALA A 43 -0.33 -1.32 5.89
C ALA A 43 0.94 -0.89 5.14
N LYS A 44 0.90 -0.90 3.80
CA LYS A 44 2.01 -0.47 2.94
C LYS A 44 2.29 1.03 3.10
N LEU A 45 1.26 1.87 3.17
CA LEU A 45 1.42 3.31 3.45
C LEU A 45 2.08 3.56 4.81
N LYS A 46 1.68 2.83 5.85
CA LYS A 46 2.31 2.93 7.18
C LYS A 46 3.78 2.53 7.15
N MET A 47 4.13 1.47 6.41
CA MET A 47 5.51 1.03 6.24
C MET A 47 6.34 2.10 5.52
N ILE A 48 5.85 2.65 4.41
CA ILE A 48 6.53 3.73 3.67
C ILE A 48 6.72 4.96 4.55
N LYS A 49 5.69 5.34 5.31
CA LYS A 49 5.76 6.47 6.23
C LYS A 49 6.82 6.27 7.31
N ALA A 50 6.85 5.11 7.97
CA ALA A 50 7.85 4.80 8.98
C ALA A 50 9.27 4.85 8.40
N SER A 51 9.50 4.26 7.22
CA SER A 51 10.79 4.31 6.53
C SER A 51 11.21 5.74 6.17
N ALA A 52 10.26 6.60 5.81
CA ALA A 52 10.53 8.01 5.54
C ALA A 52 10.88 8.79 6.82
N GLU A 53 10.22 8.46 7.94
CA GLU A 53 10.53 9.05 9.25
C GLU A 53 11.92 8.60 9.75
N ASP A 54 12.31 7.34 9.54
CA ASP A 54 13.64 6.84 9.85
C ASP A 54 14.70 7.54 9.00
N TYR A 55 14.49 7.66 7.69
CA TYR A 55 15.35 8.46 6.80
C TYR A 55 15.47 9.90 7.31
N GLY A 56 14.35 10.55 7.63
CA GLY A 56 14.34 11.91 8.15
C GLY A 56 15.08 12.08 9.47
N ASN A 57 15.02 11.09 10.37
CA ASN A 57 15.74 11.11 11.64
C ASN A 57 17.26 10.98 11.45
N ASP A 58 17.72 10.18 10.50
CA ASP A 58 19.13 10.05 10.17
C ASP A 58 19.70 11.33 9.52
N TYR A 59 18.90 12.02 8.71
CA TYR A 59 19.28 13.25 8.01
C TYR A 59 18.73 14.54 8.67
N LYS A 60 18.21 14.48 9.89
CA LYS A 60 17.52 15.60 10.55
C LYS A 60 18.32 16.88 10.64
N GLU A 61 19.62 16.80 10.92
CA GLU A 61 20.49 17.97 11.00
C GLU A 61 20.61 18.67 9.65
N ILE A 62 20.75 17.90 8.57
CA ILE A 62 20.82 18.43 7.21
C ILE A 62 19.50 19.10 6.84
N ILE A 63 18.37 18.46 7.13
CA ILE A 63 17.03 18.99 6.85
C ILE A 63 16.79 20.26 7.68
N GLN A 64 17.16 20.26 8.96
CA GLN A 64 16.93 21.38 9.85
C GLN A 64 17.72 22.64 9.49
N TYR A 65 18.99 22.47 9.07
CA TYR A 65 19.89 23.62 8.86
C TYR A 65 20.13 23.98 7.40
N ASN A 66 19.96 23.05 6.47
CA ASN A 66 20.28 23.26 5.05
C ASN A 66 19.06 23.23 4.12
N SER A 67 17.85 22.93 4.65
CA SER A 67 16.66 22.90 3.80
C SER A 67 16.22 24.32 3.40
N SER A 68 15.94 24.50 2.12
CA SER A 68 15.31 25.70 1.57
C SER A 68 13.78 25.60 1.51
N THR A 69 13.23 24.42 1.80
CA THR A 69 11.79 24.14 1.77
C THR A 69 11.21 24.04 3.17
N THR A 70 9.94 24.40 3.30
CA THR A 70 9.23 24.36 4.56
C THR A 70 7.86 23.69 4.41
N TYR A 71 7.39 23.07 5.49
CA TYR A 71 6.06 22.46 5.60
C TYR A 71 5.29 23.11 6.75
N THR A 72 4.04 23.51 6.51
CA THR A 72 3.15 24.01 7.56
C THR A 72 2.28 22.86 8.06
N ASP A 73 2.45 22.49 9.33
CA ASP A 73 1.68 21.43 9.97
C ASP A 73 0.22 21.90 10.19
N PRO A 74 -0.79 21.23 9.63
CA PRO A 74 -2.18 21.63 9.77
C PRO A 74 -2.72 21.53 11.20
N ASN A 75 -2.05 20.81 12.09
CA ASN A 75 -2.50 20.60 13.47
C ASN A 75 -2.14 21.76 14.39
N ASP A 76 -0.98 22.38 14.21
CA ASP A 76 -0.51 23.50 15.06
C ASP A 76 -0.32 24.81 14.29
N HIS A 77 -0.50 24.79 12.97
CA HIS A 77 -0.29 25.92 12.06
C HIS A 77 1.12 26.53 12.10
N GLN A 78 2.11 25.75 12.57
CA GLN A 78 3.50 26.14 12.58
C GLN A 78 4.22 25.64 11.32
N THR A 79 5.27 26.36 10.93
CA THR A 79 6.08 26.05 9.75
C THR A 79 7.41 25.44 10.17
N TYR A 80 7.75 24.30 9.60
CA TYR A 80 8.93 23.51 9.92
C TYR A 80 9.83 23.31 8.71
N PRO A 81 11.16 23.21 8.88
CA PRO A 81 12.06 22.80 7.80
C PRO A 81 11.66 21.45 7.24
N SER A 82 11.63 21.31 5.93
CA SER A 82 11.19 20.09 5.26
C SER A 82 12.02 19.76 4.04
N VAL A 83 11.93 18.51 3.59
CA VAL A 83 12.48 18.01 2.33
C VAL A 83 11.42 17.15 1.64
N GLU A 84 11.39 17.19 0.32
CA GLU A 84 10.58 16.29 -0.49
C GLU A 84 11.48 15.17 -1.04
N VAL A 85 11.07 13.93 -0.83
CA VAL A 85 11.72 12.73 -1.32
C VAL A 85 10.71 11.84 -2.03
N HIS A 86 11.18 10.92 -2.89
CA HIS A 86 10.31 9.93 -3.52
C HIS A 86 10.49 8.57 -2.85
N VAL A 87 9.53 7.68 -3.05
CA VAL A 87 9.63 6.29 -2.60
C VAL A 87 10.88 5.62 -3.17
N SER A 88 11.27 5.98 -4.41
CA SER A 88 12.52 5.54 -5.04
C SER A 88 13.78 5.88 -4.24
N ASP A 89 13.80 7.02 -3.57
CA ASP A 89 14.96 7.47 -2.80
C ASP A 89 15.11 6.63 -1.52
N LEU A 90 13.99 6.25 -0.89
CA LEU A 90 14.00 5.35 0.26
C LEU A 90 14.47 3.95 -0.12
N LEU A 91 14.05 3.44 -1.29
CA LEU A 91 14.53 2.18 -1.85
C LEU A 91 16.03 2.21 -2.14
N ALA A 92 16.50 3.26 -2.83
CA ALA A 92 17.90 3.42 -3.21
C ALA A 92 18.85 3.55 -2.00
N ASN A 93 18.38 4.17 -0.91
CA ASN A 93 19.14 4.35 0.31
C ASN A 93 18.94 3.22 1.35
N GLY A 94 18.17 2.18 1.02
CA GLY A 94 18.00 0.98 1.86
C GLY A 94 17.05 1.15 3.06
N TYR A 95 16.30 2.24 3.14
CA TYR A 95 15.27 2.44 4.18
C TYR A 95 13.98 1.68 3.90
N LEU A 96 13.77 1.31 2.65
CA LEU A 96 12.61 0.58 2.19
C LEU A 96 13.04 -0.63 1.37
N VAL A 97 12.37 -1.76 1.54
CA VAL A 97 12.63 -2.99 0.80
C VAL A 97 11.60 -3.14 -0.31
N LYS A 98 12.06 -3.52 -1.50
CA LYS A 98 11.17 -3.81 -2.63
C LYS A 98 10.20 -4.95 -2.35
N ASP A 99 9.10 -5.01 -3.08
CA ASP A 99 8.18 -6.15 -3.02
C ASP A 99 8.87 -7.43 -3.50
N ALA A 100 8.67 -8.54 -2.76
CA ALA A 100 9.42 -9.78 -2.96
C ALA A 100 9.14 -10.48 -4.31
N ASP A 101 7.96 -10.24 -4.87
CA ASP A 101 7.47 -10.97 -6.05
C ASP A 101 7.76 -10.25 -7.38
N ILE A 102 8.61 -9.22 -7.37
CA ILE A 102 8.96 -8.45 -8.57
C ILE A 102 10.47 -8.38 -8.80
N ASP A 103 10.90 -8.53 -10.05
CA ASP A 103 12.31 -8.45 -10.44
C ASP A 103 12.86 -7.01 -10.44
N ARG A 104 12.00 -6.01 -10.31
CA ARG A 104 12.33 -4.58 -10.29
C ARG A 104 12.45 -4.07 -8.86
N ASP A 105 13.29 -3.05 -8.65
CA ASP A 105 13.28 -2.28 -7.41
C ASP A 105 12.07 -1.35 -7.41
N ASP A 106 10.94 -1.87 -6.97
CA ASP A 106 9.64 -1.18 -6.95
C ASP A 106 8.79 -1.63 -5.77
N ILE A 107 7.80 -0.83 -5.47
CA ILE A 107 6.71 -1.12 -4.54
C ILE A 107 5.40 -0.86 -5.28
N LEU A 108 4.53 -1.85 -5.28
CA LEU A 108 3.25 -1.80 -5.99
C LEU A 108 2.09 -1.50 -5.04
N ASP A 109 1.12 -0.77 -5.56
CA ASP A 109 -0.18 -0.60 -4.90
C ASP A 109 -0.93 -1.94 -4.96
N PRO A 110 -1.30 -2.55 -3.82
CA PRO A 110 -1.97 -3.86 -3.82
C PRO A 110 -3.41 -3.83 -4.34
N ARG A 111 -3.92 -2.66 -4.71
CA ARG A 111 -5.29 -2.51 -5.24
C ARG A 111 -5.36 -2.65 -6.77
N ASP A 112 -4.30 -2.22 -7.47
CA ASP A 112 -4.27 -2.14 -8.94
C ASP A 112 -2.91 -2.44 -9.57
N ASP A 113 -1.92 -2.86 -8.76
CA ASP A 113 -0.54 -3.15 -9.16
C ASP A 113 0.21 -1.95 -9.78
N SER A 114 -0.27 -0.73 -9.55
CA SER A 114 0.43 0.48 -10.00
C SER A 114 1.69 0.73 -9.16
N SER A 115 2.72 1.31 -9.80
CA SER A 115 3.97 1.63 -9.11
C SER A 115 3.81 2.82 -8.16
N LEU A 116 4.26 2.65 -6.93
CA LEU A 116 4.36 3.72 -5.93
C LEU A 116 5.73 4.43 -5.95
N LYS A 117 6.68 3.97 -6.77
CA LYS A 117 8.08 4.42 -6.80
C LYS A 117 8.24 5.94 -6.97
N ASN A 118 7.40 6.55 -7.81
CA ASN A 118 7.47 7.98 -8.11
C ASN A 118 6.57 8.85 -7.22
N LYS A 119 5.95 8.26 -6.21
CA LYS A 119 5.13 9.01 -5.26
C LYS A 119 6.01 9.81 -4.32
N SER A 120 5.64 11.07 -4.08
CA SER A 120 6.41 11.98 -3.25
C SER A 120 5.98 11.94 -1.78
N ILE A 121 6.95 12.24 -0.93
CA ILE A 121 6.80 12.24 0.53
C ILE A 121 7.44 13.51 1.03
N THR A 122 6.70 14.29 1.82
CA THR A 122 7.26 15.45 2.52
C THR A 122 7.70 15.01 3.92
N ILE A 123 8.98 15.19 4.22
CA ILE A 123 9.54 14.94 5.55
C ILE A 123 9.86 16.28 6.19
N TYR A 124 9.38 16.52 7.42
CA TYR A 124 9.64 17.75 8.16
C TYR A 124 10.14 17.46 9.58
N ILE A 125 10.92 18.38 10.13
CA ILE A 125 11.52 18.22 11.46
C ILE A 125 10.78 19.10 12.47
N LYS A 126 10.20 18.45 13.48
CA LYS A 126 9.46 19.08 14.57
C LYS A 126 9.96 18.52 15.90
N ASN A 127 10.33 19.37 16.84
CA ASN A 127 10.83 18.99 18.16
C ASN A 127 11.95 17.93 18.10
N ASN A 128 12.88 18.10 17.16
CA ASN A 128 14.02 17.21 16.93
C ASN A 128 13.67 15.78 16.45
N ASN A 129 12.45 15.57 15.97
CA ASN A 129 11.97 14.32 15.36
C ASN A 129 11.52 14.56 13.93
N ALA A 130 11.71 13.57 13.08
CA ALA A 130 11.19 13.59 11.71
C ALA A 130 9.75 13.08 11.67
N TYR A 131 8.94 13.71 10.85
CA TYR A 131 7.57 13.33 10.52
C TYR A 131 7.41 13.28 9.02
N ALA A 132 6.66 12.33 8.51
CA ALA A 132 6.43 12.15 7.08
C ALA A 132 4.96 12.33 6.72
N VAL A 133 4.72 13.03 5.61
CA VAL A 133 3.41 13.19 4.98
C VAL A 133 3.49 12.59 3.58
N LEU A 134 2.62 11.62 3.31
CA LEU A 134 2.56 10.94 2.01
C LEU A 134 1.67 11.74 1.06
N ASN A 135 2.21 12.16 -0.09
CA ASN A 135 1.50 12.93 -1.13
C ASN A 135 1.08 11.99 -2.27
N PHE A 136 0.29 10.97 -1.95
CA PHE A 136 -0.10 9.88 -2.85
C PHE A 136 -1.49 10.11 -3.49
N ASN A 137 -1.71 11.30 -4.02
CA ASN A 137 -2.94 11.60 -4.79
C ASN A 137 -2.87 11.07 -6.21
#